data_cd95f28f92b99c9bf91c050a770aa104
#
_entry.id   cd95f28f92b99c9bf91c050a770aa104
#
_cell.length_a   1.000
_cell.length_b   1.000
_cell.length_c   1.000
_cell.angle_alpha   90.00
_cell.angle_beta   90.00
_cell.angle_gamma   90.00
#
_symmetry.space_group_name_H-M   'P 1'
#
loop_
_entity.id
_entity.type
_entity.pdbx_description
1 polymer ?
#
loop_
_entity_poly.entity_id
_entity_poly.type
_entity_poly.pdbx_seq_one_letter_code
_entity_poly.pdbx_strand_id
1 'polypeptide(L)'
;MNTLKVRDLEIGAGAPKIIVPIVGVTKEEIIEEAKTFDSIPVDVVEWRVDWFEHVFEFEKVKEVLKELREVLGNTPILVTFRTSKEGGEKAIEAEAYAELNISAAKTGYVDFVDVEIFTGDDIVKKIIDGVHAEGVKVIASNHDFHKTPAKSDIIYRLRKMQDMGADIPKIAVMPQNKRDVLTLLSATEEMVTDYADRPIITMSMAGTGVISRLCGEVFGSSMTFGAAKKASAPGQMGVKDLETVLHLLHSAM
;
A
#
# COMPACT_ATOMS: atom_id res chain seq x y z
N MET A 1 -9.21 12.66 12.80
CA MET A 1 -8.04 11.94 12.22
C MET A 1 -7.19 12.96 11.48
N ASN A 2 -5.87 12.91 11.61
CA ASN A 2 -5.00 13.79 10.82
C ASN A 2 -4.98 13.28 9.37
N THR A 3 -5.05 14.20 8.41
CA THR A 3 -4.96 13.87 6.99
C THR A 3 -3.51 13.97 6.50
N LEU A 4 -3.20 13.28 5.41
CA LEU A 4 -1.93 13.36 4.70
C LEU A 4 -2.18 13.86 3.29
N LYS A 5 -1.56 14.97 2.92
CA LYS A 5 -1.65 15.51 1.56
C LYS A 5 -0.41 15.08 0.75
N VAL A 6 -0.67 14.48 -0.42
CA VAL A 6 0.35 14.10 -1.39
C VAL A 6 -0.12 14.53 -2.77
N ARG A 7 0.61 15.45 -3.41
CA ARG A 7 0.16 16.16 -4.61
C ARG A 7 -1.22 16.80 -4.38
N ASP A 8 -2.22 16.46 -5.20
CA ASP A 8 -3.59 16.95 -5.06
C ASP A 8 -4.48 16.01 -4.24
N LEU A 9 -3.94 14.87 -3.79
CA LEU A 9 -4.68 13.87 -3.05
C LEU A 9 -4.62 14.13 -1.54
N GLU A 10 -5.78 14.12 -0.88
CA GLU A 10 -5.90 14.14 0.57
C GLU A 10 -6.34 12.77 1.09
N ILE A 11 -5.47 12.12 1.87
CA ILE A 11 -5.67 10.78 2.43
C ILE A 11 -6.13 10.92 3.88
N GLY A 12 -7.15 10.15 4.29
CA GLY A 12 -7.72 10.19 5.63
C GLY A 12 -8.94 11.09 5.77
N ALA A 13 -9.40 11.70 4.66
CA ALA A 13 -10.65 12.44 4.59
C ALA A 13 -11.60 11.83 3.55
N GLY A 14 -12.88 11.71 3.90
CA GLY A 14 -13.93 11.13 3.05
C GLY A 14 -13.72 9.64 2.75
N ALA A 15 -14.22 9.19 1.61
CA ALA A 15 -14.09 7.79 1.20
C ALA A 15 -12.63 7.34 1.09
N PRO A 16 -12.33 6.06 1.40
CA PRO A 16 -11.00 5.49 1.26
C PRO A 16 -10.46 5.65 -0.16
N LYS A 17 -9.19 6.06 -0.28
CA LYS A 17 -8.54 6.22 -1.59
C LYS A 17 -8.22 4.88 -2.21
N ILE A 18 -8.40 4.77 -3.52
CA ILE A 18 -8.23 3.51 -4.25
C ILE A 18 -6.80 3.41 -4.78
N ILE A 19 -6.08 2.37 -4.34
CA ILE A 19 -4.78 1.99 -4.87
C ILE A 19 -4.98 0.90 -5.92
N VAL A 20 -4.37 1.05 -7.09
CA VAL A 20 -4.41 0.05 -8.15
C VAL A 20 -3.00 -0.42 -8.47
N PRO A 21 -2.70 -1.74 -8.32
CA PRO A 21 -1.37 -2.28 -8.57
C PRO A 21 -1.11 -2.51 -10.06
N ILE A 22 0.13 -2.27 -10.49
CA ILE A 22 0.73 -2.72 -11.74
C ILE A 22 1.64 -3.92 -11.42
N VAL A 23 1.45 -5.02 -12.12
CA VAL A 23 2.18 -6.30 -11.94
C VAL A 23 2.77 -6.82 -13.26
N GLY A 24 3.05 -5.96 -14.21
CA GLY A 24 3.77 -6.30 -15.43
C GLY A 24 5.18 -6.84 -15.15
N VAL A 25 5.63 -7.80 -15.95
CA VAL A 25 6.97 -8.42 -15.85
C VAL A 25 7.99 -7.66 -16.67
N THR A 26 7.61 -7.20 -17.87
CA THR A 26 8.45 -6.39 -18.76
C THR A 26 8.08 -4.90 -18.66
N LYS A 27 9.00 -4.05 -19.12
CA LYS A 27 8.74 -2.60 -19.19
C LYS A 27 7.52 -2.29 -20.06
N GLU A 28 7.39 -2.95 -21.20
CA GLU A 28 6.29 -2.78 -22.13
C GLU A 28 4.94 -3.13 -21.48
N GLU A 29 4.86 -4.25 -20.76
CA GLU A 29 3.66 -4.65 -20.03
C GLU A 29 3.27 -3.62 -18.96
N ILE A 30 4.25 -3.14 -18.18
CA ILE A 30 4.05 -2.15 -17.13
C ILE A 30 3.48 -0.85 -17.69
N ILE A 31 4.06 -0.34 -18.77
CA ILE A 31 3.65 0.92 -19.38
C ILE A 31 2.29 0.79 -20.08
N GLU A 32 2.04 -0.34 -20.78
CA GLU A 32 0.73 -0.60 -21.39
C GLU A 32 -0.38 -0.75 -20.32
N GLU A 33 -0.08 -1.34 -19.18
CA GLU A 33 -1.02 -1.40 -18.06
C GLU A 33 -1.31 0.01 -17.52
N ALA A 34 -0.27 0.83 -17.28
CA ALA A 34 -0.40 2.21 -16.81
C ALA A 34 -1.28 3.08 -17.73
N LYS A 35 -1.15 2.96 -19.04
CA LYS A 35 -1.96 3.69 -20.04
C LYS A 35 -3.47 3.42 -19.92
N THR A 36 -3.86 2.28 -19.34
CA THR A 36 -5.29 1.95 -19.16
C THR A 36 -5.92 2.69 -17.98
N PHE A 37 -5.12 3.29 -17.11
CA PHE A 37 -5.60 3.87 -15.84
C PHE A 37 -6.36 5.18 -16.01
N ASP A 38 -6.18 5.91 -17.10
CA ASP A 38 -7.01 7.08 -17.44
C ASP A 38 -8.52 6.74 -17.58
N SER A 39 -8.85 5.45 -17.78
CA SER A 39 -10.22 4.97 -18.01
C SER A 39 -10.88 4.31 -16.80
N ILE A 40 -10.18 4.28 -15.66
CA ILE A 40 -10.65 3.64 -14.43
C ILE A 40 -10.42 4.54 -13.22
N PRO A 41 -11.22 4.38 -12.16
CA PRO A 41 -11.00 5.12 -10.92
C PRO A 41 -9.71 4.65 -10.23
N VAL A 42 -8.75 5.57 -10.08
CA VAL A 42 -7.49 5.32 -9.37
C VAL A 42 -7.00 6.59 -8.72
N ASP A 43 -6.73 6.52 -7.41
CA ASP A 43 -6.16 7.62 -6.65
C ASP A 43 -4.64 7.51 -6.51
N VAL A 44 -4.13 6.27 -6.40
CA VAL A 44 -2.70 5.95 -6.29
C VAL A 44 -2.38 4.74 -7.13
N VAL A 45 -1.34 4.82 -7.93
CA VAL A 45 -0.81 3.67 -8.67
C VAL A 45 0.30 3.01 -7.86
N GLU A 46 0.15 1.72 -7.53
CA GLU A 46 1.20 0.92 -6.91
C GLU A 46 1.99 0.18 -7.99
N TRP A 47 3.26 0.49 -8.19
CA TRP A 47 4.10 -0.38 -9.00
C TRP A 47 4.76 -1.45 -8.13
N ARG A 48 4.39 -2.72 -8.36
CA ARG A 48 4.95 -3.92 -7.72
C ARG A 48 6.24 -4.30 -8.44
N VAL A 49 7.35 -3.65 -8.04
CA VAL A 49 8.66 -3.83 -8.70
C VAL A 49 9.23 -5.23 -8.54
N ASP A 50 8.78 -6.00 -7.54
CA ASP A 50 9.18 -7.40 -7.35
C ASP A 50 8.76 -8.32 -8.51
N TRP A 51 7.74 -7.95 -9.30
CA TRP A 51 7.36 -8.64 -10.53
C TRP A 51 8.30 -8.35 -11.69
N PHE A 52 8.89 -7.15 -11.73
CA PHE A 52 9.73 -6.71 -12.85
C PHE A 52 10.96 -7.60 -13.01
N GLU A 53 11.21 -8.12 -14.24
CA GLU A 53 12.30 -9.05 -14.52
C GLU A 53 13.69 -8.47 -14.20
N HIS A 54 13.87 -7.15 -14.40
CA HIS A 54 15.13 -6.43 -14.21
C HIS A 54 15.18 -5.63 -12.90
N VAL A 55 14.42 -5.99 -11.86
CA VAL A 55 14.31 -5.22 -10.61
C VAL A 55 15.67 -5.00 -9.92
N PHE A 56 16.65 -5.88 -10.14
CA PHE A 56 18.00 -5.74 -9.57
C PHE A 56 18.96 -4.92 -10.44
N GLU A 57 18.51 -4.41 -11.59
CA GLU A 57 19.22 -3.49 -12.46
C GLU A 57 18.64 -2.09 -12.30
N PHE A 58 19.17 -1.30 -11.33
CA PHE A 58 18.52 -0.07 -10.92
C PHE A 58 18.32 0.95 -12.04
N GLU A 59 19.22 1.04 -13.01
CA GLU A 59 19.05 1.94 -14.16
C GLU A 59 17.79 1.57 -14.98
N LYS A 60 17.47 0.29 -15.11
CA LYS A 60 16.24 -0.16 -15.76
C LYS A 60 14.99 0.16 -14.93
N VAL A 61 15.09 0.03 -13.58
CA VAL A 61 14.01 0.47 -12.67
C VAL A 61 13.75 1.96 -12.82
N LYS A 62 14.80 2.77 -12.88
CA LYS A 62 14.72 4.23 -13.07
C LYS A 62 14.10 4.60 -14.42
N GLU A 63 14.45 3.90 -15.50
CA GLU A 63 13.83 4.11 -16.81
C GLU A 63 12.31 3.87 -16.77
N VAL A 64 11.88 2.76 -16.14
CA VAL A 64 10.45 2.46 -15.98
C VAL A 64 9.76 3.53 -15.14
N LEU A 65 10.35 3.97 -14.01
CA LEU A 65 9.79 5.01 -13.16
C LEU A 65 9.60 6.34 -13.91
N LYS A 66 10.57 6.70 -14.76
CA LYS A 66 10.47 7.89 -15.59
C LYS A 66 9.29 7.81 -16.55
N GLU A 67 9.16 6.69 -17.28
CA GLU A 67 8.06 6.50 -18.23
C GLU A 67 6.70 6.40 -17.52
N LEU A 68 6.62 5.70 -16.36
CA LEU A 68 5.41 5.69 -15.53
C LEU A 68 4.98 7.09 -15.13
N ARG A 69 5.92 7.95 -14.70
CA ARG A 69 5.63 9.34 -14.35
C ARG A 69 5.13 10.14 -15.55
N GLU A 70 5.70 9.92 -16.73
CA GLU A 70 5.25 10.59 -17.97
C GLU A 70 3.83 10.17 -18.35
N VAL A 71 3.49 8.88 -18.21
CA VAL A 71 2.15 8.34 -18.51
C VAL A 71 1.12 8.75 -17.47
N LEU A 72 1.46 8.63 -16.17
CA LEU A 72 0.52 8.84 -15.06
C LEU A 72 0.34 10.33 -14.66
N GLY A 73 1.16 11.22 -15.22
CA GLY A 73 1.06 12.66 -14.97
C GLY A 73 1.12 13.01 -13.48
N ASN A 74 0.03 13.50 -12.91
CA ASN A 74 -0.04 13.92 -11.50
C ASN A 74 -0.56 12.84 -10.55
N THR A 75 -0.94 11.66 -11.05
CA THR A 75 -1.37 10.55 -10.19
C THR A 75 -0.22 10.08 -9.29
N PRO A 76 -0.39 10.00 -7.96
CA PRO A 76 0.65 9.52 -7.06
C PRO A 76 1.13 8.10 -7.39
N ILE A 77 2.44 7.89 -7.34
CA ILE A 77 3.10 6.59 -7.57
C ILE A 77 3.65 6.06 -6.25
N LEU A 78 3.22 4.86 -5.89
CA LEU A 78 3.76 4.04 -4.80
C LEU A 78 4.67 2.96 -5.39
N VAL A 79 5.93 2.93 -4.98
CA VAL A 79 6.85 1.84 -5.30
C VAL A 79 6.83 0.80 -4.19
N THR A 80 6.57 -0.46 -4.55
CA THR A 80 6.52 -1.57 -3.61
C THR A 80 7.39 -2.73 -4.09
N PHE A 81 8.48 -3.02 -3.40
CA PHE A 81 9.14 -4.33 -3.48
C PHE A 81 8.57 -5.22 -2.37
N ARG A 82 7.63 -6.08 -2.70
CA ARG A 82 7.13 -7.08 -1.77
C ARG A 82 8.08 -8.25 -1.74
N THR A 83 8.65 -8.54 -0.55
CA THR A 83 9.56 -9.68 -0.41
C THR A 83 8.81 -11.01 -0.44
N SER A 84 9.49 -12.07 -0.81
CA SER A 84 8.92 -13.43 -0.77
C SER A 84 8.52 -13.86 0.65
N LYS A 85 9.04 -13.20 1.69
CA LYS A 85 8.65 -13.45 3.09
C LYS A 85 7.23 -12.96 3.39
N GLU A 86 6.78 -11.93 2.69
CA GLU A 86 5.44 -11.35 2.82
C GLU A 86 4.59 -11.52 1.54
N GLY A 87 4.82 -12.60 0.79
CA GLY A 87 3.99 -13.03 -0.35
C GLY A 87 4.32 -12.35 -1.67
N GLY A 88 5.51 -11.80 -1.84
CA GLY A 88 6.03 -11.26 -3.09
C GLY A 88 6.75 -12.30 -3.94
N GLU A 89 7.17 -11.87 -5.13
CA GLU A 89 7.75 -12.75 -6.16
C GLU A 89 9.24 -13.07 -5.93
N LYS A 90 9.98 -12.16 -5.27
CA LYS A 90 11.44 -12.29 -5.15
C LYS A 90 11.91 -12.09 -3.72
N ALA A 91 13.01 -12.78 -3.38
CA ALA A 91 13.78 -12.49 -2.19
C ALA A 91 14.78 -11.35 -2.47
N ILE A 92 15.14 -10.62 -1.42
CA ILE A 92 16.15 -9.57 -1.46
C ILE A 92 16.85 -9.50 -0.10
N GLU A 93 18.14 -9.20 -0.11
CA GLU A 93 18.89 -8.95 1.12
C GLU A 93 18.56 -7.57 1.68
N ALA A 94 18.61 -7.42 3.01
CA ALA A 94 18.13 -6.24 3.71
C ALA A 94 18.81 -4.93 3.24
N GLU A 95 20.13 -4.95 3.01
CA GLU A 95 20.85 -3.77 2.53
C GLU A 95 20.47 -3.41 1.08
N ALA A 96 20.33 -4.43 0.19
CA ALA A 96 19.87 -4.21 -1.18
C ALA A 96 18.43 -3.69 -1.23
N TYR A 97 17.56 -4.17 -0.31
CA TYR A 97 16.21 -3.66 -0.14
C TYR A 97 16.21 -2.17 0.25
N ALA A 98 17.08 -1.80 1.19
CA ALA A 98 17.23 -0.40 1.59
C ALA A 98 17.74 0.46 0.42
N GLU A 99 18.75 -0.01 -0.30
CA GLU A 99 19.31 0.70 -1.44
C GLU A 99 18.28 0.91 -2.57
N LEU A 100 17.51 -0.11 -2.91
CA LEU A 100 16.46 -0.03 -3.91
C LEU A 100 15.41 1.03 -3.55
N ASN A 101 14.89 0.99 -2.32
CA ASN A 101 13.86 1.91 -1.86
C ASN A 101 14.34 3.38 -1.82
N ILE A 102 15.53 3.62 -1.26
CA ILE A 102 16.13 4.95 -1.19
C ILE A 102 16.45 5.47 -2.59
N SER A 103 16.98 4.60 -3.47
CA SER A 103 17.29 4.98 -4.85
C SER A 103 16.04 5.31 -5.65
N ALA A 104 14.93 4.59 -5.45
CA ALA A 104 13.65 4.92 -6.06
C ALA A 104 13.18 6.32 -5.63
N ALA A 105 13.26 6.66 -4.34
CA ALA A 105 12.93 7.99 -3.84
C ALA A 105 13.79 9.09 -4.48
N LYS A 106 15.10 8.86 -4.63
CA LYS A 106 16.04 9.81 -5.25
C LYS A 106 15.76 10.12 -6.72
N THR A 107 14.97 9.30 -7.41
CA THR A 107 14.61 9.58 -8.82
C THR A 107 13.77 10.84 -8.98
N GLY A 108 13.01 11.25 -7.96
CA GLY A 108 12.02 12.32 -8.03
C GLY A 108 10.74 11.95 -8.78
N TYR A 109 10.57 10.68 -9.18
CA TYR A 109 9.40 10.21 -9.92
C TYR A 109 8.33 9.57 -9.04
N VAL A 110 8.65 9.25 -7.77
CA VAL A 110 7.76 8.54 -6.84
C VAL A 110 7.25 9.43 -5.72
N ASP A 111 6.10 9.08 -5.18
CA ASP A 111 5.46 9.83 -4.10
C ASP A 111 5.43 9.03 -2.80
N PHE A 112 5.39 7.71 -2.91
CA PHE A 112 5.40 6.77 -1.80
C PHE A 112 6.36 5.61 -2.04
N VAL A 113 6.89 5.08 -0.93
CA VAL A 113 7.63 3.81 -0.89
C VAL A 113 7.01 2.91 0.17
N ASP A 114 6.76 1.63 -0.16
CA ASP A 114 6.32 0.61 0.82
C ASP A 114 7.53 -0.02 1.51
N VAL A 115 7.50 -0.08 2.83
CA VAL A 115 8.58 -0.63 3.65
C VAL A 115 8.05 -1.70 4.61
N GLU A 116 8.50 -2.95 4.45
CA GLU A 116 8.13 -4.04 5.35
C GLU A 116 8.74 -3.83 6.74
N ILE A 117 7.90 -3.65 7.76
CA ILE A 117 8.30 -3.22 9.11
C ILE A 117 9.18 -4.24 9.84
N PHE A 118 9.13 -5.51 9.46
CA PHE A 118 9.89 -6.59 10.11
C PHE A 118 11.18 -7.00 9.35
N THR A 119 11.66 -6.15 8.44
CA THR A 119 12.97 -6.35 7.77
C THR A 119 14.17 -6.14 8.70
N GLY A 120 13.94 -5.53 9.86
CA GLY A 120 14.94 -5.17 10.88
C GLY A 120 14.89 -3.68 11.19
N ASP A 121 14.88 -3.31 12.47
CA ASP A 121 14.60 -1.94 12.89
C ASP A 121 15.61 -0.93 12.34
N ASP A 122 16.92 -1.28 12.32
CA ASP A 122 17.96 -0.40 11.76
C ASP A 122 17.79 -0.18 10.25
N ILE A 123 17.44 -1.23 9.51
CA ILE A 123 17.17 -1.17 8.06
C ILE A 123 15.93 -0.33 7.77
N VAL A 124 14.84 -0.58 8.50
CA VAL A 124 13.60 0.17 8.35
C VAL A 124 13.84 1.65 8.64
N LYS A 125 14.56 1.98 9.73
CA LYS A 125 14.91 3.35 10.07
C LYS A 125 15.76 4.02 8.99
N LYS A 126 16.77 3.32 8.48
CA LYS A 126 17.63 3.79 7.37
C LYS A 126 16.80 4.11 6.13
N ILE A 127 15.82 3.25 5.78
CA ILE A 127 14.95 3.48 4.62
C ILE A 127 14.06 4.70 4.87
N ILE A 128 13.35 4.76 6.01
CA ILE A 128 12.45 5.87 6.34
C ILE A 128 13.19 7.21 6.28
N ASP A 129 14.34 7.31 6.95
CA ASP A 129 15.14 8.55 6.97
C ASP A 129 15.63 8.93 5.56
N GLY A 130 16.10 7.94 4.78
CA GLY A 130 16.60 8.17 3.42
C GLY A 130 15.50 8.57 2.43
N VAL A 131 14.30 7.99 2.55
CA VAL A 131 13.14 8.31 1.72
C VAL A 131 12.57 9.69 2.07
N HIS A 132 12.48 10.00 3.37
CA HIS A 132 12.02 11.31 3.84
C HIS A 132 12.98 12.45 3.46
N ALA A 133 14.30 12.18 3.39
CA ALA A 133 15.27 13.17 2.92
C ALA A 133 15.01 13.65 1.48
N GLU A 134 14.33 12.84 0.67
CA GLU A 134 13.91 13.19 -0.70
C GLU A 134 12.48 13.74 -0.77
N GLY A 135 11.81 13.95 0.38
CA GLY A 135 10.42 14.44 0.45
C GLY A 135 9.35 13.41 0.09
N VAL A 136 9.74 12.16 -0.11
CA VAL A 136 8.85 11.03 -0.43
C VAL A 136 8.25 10.45 0.84
N LYS A 137 7.01 9.95 0.78
CA LYS A 137 6.27 9.40 1.91
C LYS A 137 6.47 7.90 2.07
N VAL A 138 6.37 7.41 3.30
CA VAL A 138 6.56 5.99 3.61
C VAL A 138 5.25 5.35 4.07
N ILE A 139 4.86 4.28 3.36
CA ILE A 139 3.85 3.32 3.83
C ILE A 139 4.60 2.16 4.47
N ALA A 140 4.63 2.09 5.81
CA ALA A 140 5.19 0.91 6.46
C ALA A 140 4.15 -0.21 6.50
N SER A 141 4.54 -1.41 6.10
CA SER A 141 3.60 -2.50 5.88
C SER A 141 3.97 -3.80 6.61
N ASN A 142 2.95 -4.62 6.85
CA ASN A 142 3.11 -6.01 7.26
C ASN A 142 1.96 -6.85 6.70
N HIS A 143 2.29 -8.05 6.20
CA HIS A 143 1.35 -9.00 5.61
C HIS A 143 1.46 -10.35 6.32
N ASP A 144 0.37 -10.79 6.94
CA ASP A 144 0.27 -12.15 7.52
C ASP A 144 -0.64 -13.00 6.64
N PHE A 145 -0.03 -13.82 5.78
CA PHE A 145 -0.76 -14.70 4.86
C PHE A 145 -1.29 -15.98 5.52
N HIS A 146 -1.01 -16.21 6.80
CA HIS A 146 -1.33 -17.44 7.50
C HIS A 146 -2.51 -17.29 8.45
N LYS A 147 -2.67 -16.13 9.09
CA LYS A 147 -3.68 -15.90 10.12
C LYS A 147 -4.01 -14.42 10.30
N THR A 148 -5.05 -14.17 11.07
CA THR A 148 -5.32 -12.87 11.69
C THR A 148 -4.75 -12.91 13.11
N PRO A 149 -3.76 -12.09 13.45
CA PRO A 149 -3.24 -11.98 14.81
C PRO A 149 -4.29 -11.51 15.82
N ALA A 150 -4.00 -11.62 17.10
CA ALA A 150 -4.84 -11.02 18.16
C ALA A 150 -4.97 -9.50 17.97
N LYS A 151 -6.09 -8.92 18.39
CA LYS A 151 -6.35 -7.48 18.27
C LYS A 151 -5.19 -6.62 18.82
N SER A 152 -4.70 -6.95 20.00
CA SER A 152 -3.56 -6.25 20.63
C SER A 152 -2.26 -6.34 19.81
N ASP A 153 -2.02 -7.44 19.10
CA ASP A 153 -0.85 -7.60 18.25
C ASP A 153 -0.98 -6.77 16.97
N ILE A 154 -2.17 -6.72 16.37
CA ILE A 154 -2.45 -5.84 15.22
C ILE A 154 -2.19 -4.38 15.59
N ILE A 155 -2.74 -3.91 16.72
CA ILE A 155 -2.53 -2.54 17.24
C ILE A 155 -1.04 -2.29 17.51
N TYR A 156 -0.35 -3.24 18.15
CA TYR A 156 1.09 -3.13 18.41
C TYR A 156 1.90 -2.94 17.12
N ARG A 157 1.61 -3.75 16.07
CA ARG A 157 2.31 -3.64 14.77
C ARG A 157 2.07 -2.27 14.12
N LEU A 158 0.83 -1.79 14.11
CA LEU A 158 0.50 -0.48 13.54
C LEU A 158 1.16 0.66 14.33
N ARG A 159 1.17 0.59 15.66
CA ARG A 159 1.87 1.56 16.51
C ARG A 159 3.37 1.53 16.29
N LYS A 160 3.99 0.34 16.18
CA LYS A 160 5.42 0.22 15.85
C LYS A 160 5.74 0.95 14.54
N MET A 161 4.92 0.81 13.50
CA MET A 161 5.10 1.51 12.24
C MET A 161 5.03 3.03 12.42
N GLN A 162 4.05 3.51 13.18
CA GLN A 162 3.91 4.93 13.53
C GLN A 162 5.11 5.44 14.33
N ASP A 163 5.54 4.73 15.36
CA ASP A 163 6.64 5.10 16.25
C ASP A 163 7.99 5.12 15.52
N MET A 164 8.15 4.30 14.48
CA MET A 164 9.32 4.31 13.60
C MET A 164 9.31 5.46 12.59
N GLY A 165 8.22 6.22 12.48
CA GLY A 165 8.14 7.41 11.65
C GLY A 165 7.47 7.21 10.28
N ALA A 166 6.82 6.08 10.02
CA ALA A 166 6.06 5.89 8.78
C ALA A 166 4.92 6.91 8.65
N ASP A 167 4.65 7.41 7.45
CA ASP A 167 3.54 8.34 7.19
C ASP A 167 2.19 7.62 7.20
N ILE A 168 2.15 6.35 6.78
CA ILE A 168 0.94 5.51 6.77
C ILE A 168 1.29 4.09 7.24
N PRO A 169 0.88 3.68 8.45
CA PRO A 169 0.91 2.27 8.87
C PRO A 169 -0.07 1.42 8.07
N LYS A 170 0.36 0.23 7.62
CA LYS A 170 -0.45 -0.68 6.79
C LYS A 170 -0.35 -2.12 7.28
N ILE A 171 -1.48 -2.79 7.46
CA ILE A 171 -1.51 -4.22 7.78
C ILE A 171 -2.52 -4.97 6.90
N ALA A 172 -2.12 -6.14 6.40
CA ALA A 172 -2.99 -7.07 5.71
C ALA A 172 -2.90 -8.45 6.39
N VAL A 173 -4.05 -9.03 6.75
CA VAL A 173 -4.11 -10.29 7.50
C VAL A 173 -5.02 -11.31 6.83
N MET A 174 -4.75 -12.59 7.03
CA MET A 174 -5.54 -13.68 6.46
C MET A 174 -6.60 -14.18 7.46
N PRO A 175 -7.89 -13.99 7.19
CA PRO A 175 -8.94 -14.52 8.05
C PRO A 175 -9.11 -16.03 7.82
N GLN A 176 -9.22 -16.79 8.89
CA GLN A 176 -9.59 -18.20 8.88
C GLN A 176 -11.10 -18.40 9.08
N ASN A 177 -11.76 -17.38 9.62
CA ASN A 177 -13.20 -17.38 9.89
C ASN A 177 -13.72 -15.93 9.99
N LYS A 178 -15.04 -15.77 10.16
CA LYS A 178 -15.71 -14.45 10.23
C LYS A 178 -15.29 -13.64 11.46
N ARG A 179 -14.90 -14.29 12.58
CA ARG A 179 -14.46 -13.58 13.79
C ARG A 179 -13.12 -12.88 13.57
N ASP A 180 -12.28 -13.44 12.73
CA ASP A 180 -10.99 -12.81 12.37
C ASP A 180 -11.21 -11.47 11.66
N VAL A 181 -12.23 -11.38 10.79
CA VAL A 181 -12.61 -10.11 10.16
C VAL A 181 -13.07 -9.08 11.19
N LEU A 182 -13.92 -9.50 12.15
CA LEU A 182 -14.35 -8.63 13.24
C LEU A 182 -13.18 -8.21 14.13
N THR A 183 -12.22 -9.10 14.36
CA THR A 183 -10.98 -8.78 15.10
C THR A 183 -10.19 -7.67 14.40
N LEU A 184 -10.01 -7.75 13.08
CA LEU A 184 -9.34 -6.70 12.32
C LEU A 184 -10.11 -5.38 12.37
N LEU A 185 -11.42 -5.39 12.13
CA LEU A 185 -12.24 -4.18 12.15
C LEU A 185 -12.22 -3.51 13.53
N SER A 186 -12.33 -4.30 14.61
CA SER A 186 -12.20 -3.79 15.98
C SER A 186 -10.79 -3.25 16.29
N ALA A 187 -9.74 -3.86 15.74
CA ALA A 187 -8.38 -3.34 15.89
C ALA A 187 -8.18 -2.04 15.12
N THR A 188 -8.81 -1.91 13.94
CA THR A 188 -8.76 -0.70 13.12
C THR A 188 -9.43 0.46 13.82
N GLU A 189 -10.64 0.24 14.32
CA GLU A 189 -11.42 1.25 15.04
C GLU A 189 -10.68 1.72 16.31
N GLU A 190 -10.20 0.80 17.15
CA GLU A 190 -9.45 1.15 18.35
C GLU A 190 -8.14 1.87 18.02
N MET A 191 -7.40 1.42 16.99
CA MET A 191 -6.17 2.09 16.57
C MET A 191 -6.44 3.55 16.19
N VAL A 192 -7.49 3.79 15.41
CA VAL A 192 -7.82 5.15 14.93
C VAL A 192 -8.36 6.04 16.04
N THR A 193 -9.14 5.49 16.95
CA THR A 193 -9.77 6.25 18.05
C THR A 193 -8.77 6.61 19.15
N ASP A 194 -7.90 5.65 19.51
CA ASP A 194 -7.12 5.78 20.73
C ASP A 194 -5.62 6.07 20.48
N TYR A 195 -5.08 5.72 19.30
CA TYR A 195 -3.62 5.70 19.10
C TYR A 195 -3.11 6.40 17.85
N ALA A 196 -3.85 6.39 16.74
CA ALA A 196 -3.34 6.90 15.48
C ALA A 196 -3.34 8.44 15.43
N ASP A 197 -2.19 9.01 15.10
CA ASP A 197 -2.01 10.43 14.81
C ASP A 197 -1.92 10.72 13.30
N ARG A 198 -2.09 9.71 12.47
CA ARG A 198 -1.97 9.72 11.00
C ARG A 198 -2.90 8.71 10.34
N PRO A 199 -3.15 8.80 9.00
CA PRO A 199 -3.93 7.79 8.29
C PRO A 199 -3.34 6.39 8.42
N ILE A 200 -4.19 5.37 8.48
CA ILE A 200 -3.76 3.96 8.49
C ILE A 200 -4.46 3.19 7.37
N ILE A 201 -3.90 2.04 7.00
CA ILE A 201 -4.48 1.10 6.03
C ILE A 201 -4.59 -0.27 6.69
N THR A 202 -5.79 -0.82 6.72
CA THR A 202 -6.02 -2.17 7.26
C THR A 202 -6.90 -2.98 6.32
N MET A 203 -6.59 -4.26 6.17
CA MET A 203 -7.42 -5.14 5.36
C MET A 203 -7.34 -6.59 5.80
N SER A 204 -8.48 -7.26 5.71
CA SER A 204 -8.60 -8.71 5.78
C SER A 204 -8.63 -9.26 4.36
N MET A 205 -7.77 -10.25 4.08
CA MET A 205 -7.61 -10.82 2.74
C MET A 205 -8.69 -11.84 2.41
N ALA A 206 -8.63 -12.41 1.20
CA ALA A 206 -9.57 -13.38 0.64
C ALA A 206 -11.03 -12.91 0.62
N GLY A 207 -11.94 -13.76 0.11
CA GLY A 207 -13.35 -13.44 -0.02
C GLY A 207 -14.06 -13.19 1.31
N THR A 208 -13.67 -13.90 2.38
CA THR A 208 -14.23 -13.69 3.73
C THR A 208 -13.92 -12.28 4.26
N GLY A 209 -12.77 -11.72 3.88
CA GLY A 209 -12.30 -10.40 4.33
C GLY A 209 -12.76 -9.23 3.48
N VAL A 210 -13.47 -9.47 2.35
CA VAL A 210 -13.81 -8.42 1.37
C VAL A 210 -14.50 -7.21 2.00
N ILE A 211 -15.35 -7.41 3.00
CA ILE A 211 -16.06 -6.32 3.67
C ILE A 211 -15.11 -5.29 4.29
N SER A 212 -13.93 -5.69 4.79
CA SER A 212 -12.95 -4.77 5.36
C SER A 212 -12.38 -3.78 4.35
N ARG A 213 -12.42 -4.13 3.05
CA ARG A 213 -11.99 -3.25 1.95
C ARG A 213 -13.03 -2.21 1.59
N LEU A 214 -14.29 -2.45 1.93
CA LEU A 214 -15.44 -1.64 1.56
C LEU A 214 -15.84 -0.66 2.65
N CYS A 215 -15.67 -1.03 3.93
CA CYS A 215 -16.12 -0.25 5.07
C CYS A 215 -15.03 0.61 5.73
N GLY A 216 -13.95 0.92 4.99
CA GLY A 216 -12.80 1.67 5.52
C GLY A 216 -13.19 3.02 6.09
N GLU A 217 -14.09 3.77 5.45
CA GLU A 217 -14.54 5.07 5.94
C GLU A 217 -15.21 4.98 7.33
N VAL A 218 -15.99 3.91 7.57
CA VAL A 218 -16.68 3.69 8.84
C VAL A 218 -15.71 3.32 9.96
N PHE A 219 -14.70 2.47 9.67
CA PHE A 219 -13.79 1.92 10.68
C PHE A 219 -12.44 2.63 10.74
N GLY A 220 -12.12 3.51 9.80
CA GLY A 220 -10.91 4.34 9.82
C GLY A 220 -9.76 3.85 8.93
N SER A 221 -9.96 2.88 8.04
CA SER A 221 -8.95 2.54 7.01
C SER A 221 -9.03 3.54 5.85
N SER A 222 -7.97 4.31 5.65
CA SER A 222 -7.96 5.47 4.75
C SER A 222 -7.74 5.14 3.27
N MET A 223 -7.30 3.92 2.96
CA MET A 223 -7.06 3.47 1.59
C MET A 223 -7.44 2.00 1.43
N THR A 224 -7.76 1.62 0.20
CA THR A 224 -8.09 0.25 -0.16
C THR A 224 -7.52 -0.12 -1.53
N PHE A 225 -7.44 -1.41 -1.84
CA PHE A 225 -6.84 -1.91 -3.09
C PHE A 225 -7.89 -2.48 -4.02
N GLY A 226 -7.94 -1.98 -5.25
CA GLY A 226 -8.72 -2.49 -6.35
C GLY A 226 -7.85 -3.16 -7.42
N ALA A 227 -8.43 -4.06 -8.20
CA ALA A 227 -7.76 -4.70 -9.33
C ALA A 227 -8.24 -4.10 -10.65
N ALA A 228 -7.30 -3.70 -11.54
CA ALA A 228 -7.64 -3.28 -12.91
C ALA A 228 -7.91 -4.49 -13.81
N LYS A 229 -6.92 -5.36 -14.00
CA LYS A 229 -7.00 -6.59 -14.79
C LYS A 229 -6.67 -7.82 -13.96
N LYS A 230 -5.57 -7.77 -13.22
CA LYS A 230 -5.04 -8.87 -12.40
C LYS A 230 -4.94 -8.41 -10.94
N ALA A 231 -5.50 -9.19 -10.03
CA ALA A 231 -5.34 -8.95 -8.60
C ALA A 231 -3.88 -9.23 -8.17
N SER A 232 -3.30 -8.33 -7.36
CA SER A 232 -1.97 -8.51 -6.76
C SER A 232 -2.02 -9.21 -5.41
N ALA A 233 -3.23 -9.39 -4.84
CA ALA A 233 -3.45 -10.06 -3.56
C ALA A 233 -4.85 -10.70 -3.51
N PRO A 234 -5.06 -11.74 -2.66
CA PRO A 234 -6.35 -12.40 -2.51
C PRO A 234 -7.46 -11.45 -2.05
N GLY A 235 -8.65 -11.57 -2.67
CA GLY A 235 -9.85 -10.83 -2.29
C GLY A 235 -9.91 -9.39 -2.77
N GLN A 236 -9.07 -8.98 -3.70
CA GLN A 236 -9.24 -7.70 -4.41
C GLN A 236 -10.45 -7.75 -5.32
N MET A 237 -11.25 -6.69 -5.30
CA MET A 237 -12.42 -6.48 -6.16
C MET A 237 -12.01 -5.68 -7.40
N GLY A 238 -12.76 -5.83 -8.49
CA GLY A 238 -12.61 -4.96 -9.66
C GLY A 238 -12.78 -3.48 -9.28
N VAL A 239 -11.92 -2.62 -9.78
CA VAL A 239 -11.81 -1.23 -9.31
C VAL A 239 -13.11 -0.43 -9.51
N LYS A 240 -13.86 -0.67 -10.60
CA LYS A 240 -15.13 0.02 -10.88
C LYS A 240 -16.24 -0.36 -9.90
N ASP A 241 -16.30 -1.65 -9.55
CA ASP A 241 -17.27 -2.14 -8.56
C ASP A 241 -16.90 -1.63 -7.17
N LEU A 242 -15.59 -1.60 -6.84
CA LEU A 242 -15.08 -1.06 -5.60
C LEU A 242 -15.45 0.41 -5.44
N GLU A 243 -15.17 1.25 -6.43
CA GLU A 243 -15.55 2.67 -6.44
C GLU A 243 -17.05 2.87 -6.23
N THR A 244 -17.86 2.10 -6.96
CA THR A 244 -19.34 2.16 -6.84
C THR A 244 -19.78 1.92 -5.40
N VAL A 245 -19.24 0.88 -4.74
CA VAL A 245 -19.62 0.55 -3.36
C VAL A 245 -19.12 1.63 -2.38
N LEU A 246 -17.88 2.10 -2.53
CA LEU A 246 -17.33 3.16 -1.67
C LEU A 246 -18.15 4.45 -1.79
N HIS A 247 -18.56 4.83 -3.01
CA HIS A 247 -19.40 6.00 -3.25
C HIS A 247 -20.79 5.87 -2.63
N LEU A 248 -21.42 4.68 -2.74
CA LEU A 248 -22.71 4.41 -2.12
C LEU A 248 -22.65 4.50 -0.60
N LEU A 249 -21.59 3.96 0.02
CA LEU A 249 -21.40 4.05 1.48
C LEU A 249 -21.17 5.49 1.89
N HIS A 250 -20.29 6.21 1.21
CA HIS A 250 -20.00 7.62 1.50
C HIS A 250 -21.26 8.50 1.41
N SER A 251 -22.09 8.31 0.39
CA SER A 251 -23.32 9.09 0.20
C SER A 251 -24.40 8.80 1.23
N ALA A 252 -24.27 7.73 2.00
CA ALA A 252 -25.22 7.33 3.06
C ALA A 252 -24.78 7.82 4.46
N MET A 253 -23.55 8.38 4.58
CA MET A 253 -23.00 8.91 5.85
C MET A 253 -23.22 10.41 5.98
#